data_3493d8cb160dd844e7cb4792684f956e
#
_entry.id   3493d8cb160dd844e7cb4792684f956e
#
_cell.length_a   1.000
_cell.length_b   1.000
_cell.length_c   1.000
_cell.angle_alpha   90.00
_cell.angle_beta   90.00
_cell.angle_gamma   90.00
#
_symmetry.space_group_name_H-M   'P 1'
#
loop_
_entity.id
_entity.type
_entity.pdbx_description
1 polymer ?
#
loop_
_entity_poly.entity_id
_entity_poly.type
_entity_poly.pdbx_seq_one_letter_code
_entity_poly.pdbx_strand_id
1 'polypeptide(L)'
;MDTILSKFRFTIKALPNNGHRPRELARTMPAHPLSYMELPYDPEYALYNSRLTPEALSTATDDEMYWAVRTNVIFRHTGELPIEICGPDAETLLNKMFTRNVTKVKPGRCSYQFACYHDGGMITDGVLLRLAEDRFWMAQADGDLFSWYKAHAEGLDVTIHDPNVWVSQVQGPKSLELLSEVIDDAKPEPFRYFDCADVSICLLYTSPSPRDRG
;
A
#
# COMPACT_ATOMS: atom_id res chain seq x y z
N MET A 1 -10.72 6.12 21.85
CA MET A 1 -11.74 5.50 20.98
C MET A 1 -12.66 6.52 20.32
N ASP A 2 -13.02 7.61 21.00
CA ASP A 2 -13.89 8.67 20.44
C ASP A 2 -13.24 9.49 19.33
N THR A 3 -11.91 9.60 19.30
CA THR A 3 -11.17 10.44 18.35
C THR A 3 -11.20 9.88 16.92
N ILE A 4 -11.04 8.57 16.75
CA ILE A 4 -11.13 7.93 15.43
C ILE A 4 -12.56 8.02 14.91
N LEU A 5 -13.55 7.74 15.75
CA LEU A 5 -14.96 7.81 15.36
C LEU A 5 -15.44 9.22 15.03
N SER A 6 -14.90 10.26 15.68
CA SER A 6 -15.25 11.65 15.36
C SER A 6 -14.72 12.09 14.01
N LYS A 7 -13.53 11.60 13.62
CA LYS A 7 -12.91 11.87 12.31
C LYS A 7 -13.58 11.09 11.19
N PHE A 8 -14.00 9.87 11.43
CA PHE A 8 -14.88 9.13 10.54
C PHE A 8 -16.17 9.89 10.18
N ARG A 9 -16.72 10.67 11.11
CA ARG A 9 -17.91 11.49 10.85
C ARG A 9 -17.67 12.58 9.82
N PHE A 10 -16.45 13.08 9.70
CA PHE A 10 -16.11 14.10 8.70
C PHE A 10 -16.02 13.47 7.29
N THR A 11 -15.31 12.37 7.15
CA THR A 11 -15.20 11.63 5.90
C THR A 11 -16.56 11.14 5.39
N ILE A 12 -17.44 10.71 6.29
CA ILE A 12 -18.80 10.26 5.95
C ILE A 12 -19.69 11.40 5.44
N LYS A 13 -19.47 12.64 5.86
CA LYS A 13 -20.20 13.79 5.30
C LYS A 13 -19.88 14.05 3.82
N ALA A 14 -18.70 13.65 3.38
CA ALA A 14 -18.26 13.76 1.98
C ALA A 14 -18.75 12.58 1.11
N LEU A 15 -19.13 11.45 1.72
CA LEU A 15 -19.72 10.33 0.99
C LEU A 15 -21.19 10.59 0.66
N PRO A 16 -21.71 10.14 -0.48
CA PRO A 16 -23.12 10.13 -0.77
C PRO A 16 -23.88 9.49 0.40
N ASN A 17 -25.02 10.07 0.78
CA ASN A 17 -25.81 9.60 1.91
C ASN A 17 -26.43 8.22 1.62
N ASN A 18 -25.68 7.16 1.91
CA ASN A 18 -26.05 5.77 1.63
C ASN A 18 -26.77 5.12 2.83
N GLY A 19 -27.11 5.89 3.86
CA GLY A 19 -27.77 5.37 5.06
C GLY A 19 -26.88 4.54 6.00
N HIS A 20 -25.59 4.40 5.72
CA HIS A 20 -24.66 3.68 6.58
C HIS A 20 -24.31 4.45 7.84
N ARG A 21 -24.24 3.75 8.97
CA ARG A 21 -23.79 4.34 10.23
C ARG A 21 -22.26 4.38 10.28
N PRO A 22 -21.64 5.39 10.94
CA PRO A 22 -20.19 5.48 11.09
C PRO A 22 -19.54 4.21 11.60
N ARG A 23 -20.20 3.49 12.51
CA ARG A 23 -19.71 2.23 13.07
C ARG A 23 -19.67 1.09 12.06
N GLU A 24 -20.58 1.09 11.09
CA GLU A 24 -20.64 0.07 10.02
C GLU A 24 -19.53 0.33 9.01
N LEU A 25 -19.28 1.59 8.66
CA LEU A 25 -18.17 1.97 7.79
C LEU A 25 -16.82 1.64 8.41
N ALA A 26 -16.63 1.87 9.70
CA ALA A 26 -15.40 1.52 10.41
C ALA A 26 -15.12 0.01 10.44
N ARG A 27 -16.12 -0.83 10.26
CA ARG A 27 -15.95 -2.28 10.14
C ARG A 27 -15.59 -2.72 8.74
N THR A 28 -16.03 -2.00 7.73
CA THR A 28 -15.86 -2.33 6.31
C THR A 28 -14.68 -1.63 5.66
N MET A 29 -14.22 -0.55 6.26
CA MET A 29 -13.15 0.31 5.74
C MET A 29 -12.03 0.42 6.78
N PRO A 30 -11.08 -0.53 6.78
CA PRO A 30 -10.01 -0.52 7.76
C PRO A 30 -9.05 0.64 7.54
N ALA A 31 -8.52 1.18 8.64
CA ALA A 31 -7.39 2.10 8.63
C ALA A 31 -6.08 1.34 8.84
N HIS A 32 -4.98 1.94 8.41
CA HIS A 32 -3.64 1.40 8.64
C HIS A 32 -3.42 1.09 10.13
N PRO A 33 -2.77 -0.03 10.49
CA PRO A 33 -2.53 -0.37 11.90
C PRO A 33 -1.81 0.71 12.71
N LEU A 34 -0.96 1.51 12.05
CA LEU A 34 -0.23 2.63 12.66
C LEU A 34 -0.94 3.99 12.51
N SER A 35 -2.19 4.03 12.05
CA SER A 35 -2.94 5.29 11.86
C SER A 35 -3.08 6.13 13.13
N TYR A 36 -2.92 5.53 14.31
CA TYR A 36 -2.88 6.27 15.57
C TYR A 36 -1.77 7.31 15.64
N MET A 37 -0.69 7.13 14.87
CA MET A 37 0.44 8.08 14.80
C MET A 37 0.06 9.37 14.07
N GLU A 38 -0.97 9.35 13.24
CA GLU A 38 -1.45 10.49 12.48
C GLU A 38 -2.45 11.34 13.27
N LEU A 39 -3.11 10.75 14.29
CA LEU A 39 -4.18 11.40 15.05
C LEU A 39 -3.77 12.76 15.67
N PRO A 40 -2.52 12.95 16.19
CA PRO A 40 -2.09 14.24 16.72
C PRO A 40 -2.05 15.36 15.68
N TYR A 41 -1.99 15.01 14.41
CA TYR A 41 -1.91 15.95 13.28
C TYR A 41 -3.27 16.26 12.64
N ASP A 42 -4.35 15.84 13.27
CA ASP A 42 -5.72 16.06 12.81
C ASP A 42 -5.96 15.68 11.34
N PRO A 43 -5.79 14.38 10.97
CA PRO A 43 -5.85 13.93 9.60
C PRO A 43 -7.27 13.97 9.03
N GLU A 44 -7.37 14.35 7.76
CA GLU A 44 -8.52 14.11 6.91
C GLU A 44 -8.31 12.82 6.14
N TYR A 45 -9.33 11.94 6.11
CA TYR A 45 -9.23 10.65 5.45
C TYR A 45 -10.08 10.59 4.19
N ALA A 46 -9.52 10.03 3.14
CA ALA A 46 -10.21 9.57 1.94
C ALA A 46 -10.31 8.04 1.91
N LEU A 47 -11.12 7.55 0.98
CA LEU A 47 -11.19 6.12 0.67
C LEU A 47 -10.34 5.82 -0.55
N TYR A 48 -9.49 4.82 -0.42
CA TYR A 48 -8.64 4.32 -1.48
C TYR A 48 -8.48 2.81 -1.33
N ASN A 49 -8.84 2.02 -2.36
CA ASN A 49 -8.92 0.56 -2.28
C ASN A 49 -9.73 0.06 -1.07
N SER A 50 -10.85 0.70 -0.76
CA SER A 50 -11.69 0.41 0.42
C SER A 50 -10.94 0.55 1.76
N ARG A 51 -9.83 1.26 1.81
CA ARG A 51 -9.02 1.57 2.99
C ARG A 51 -9.10 3.05 3.30
N LEU A 52 -9.07 3.39 4.59
CA LEU A 52 -8.93 4.78 5.01
C LEU A 52 -7.49 5.21 4.85
N THR A 53 -7.29 6.24 4.03
CA THR A 53 -5.98 6.79 3.72
C THR A 53 -5.95 8.26 4.11
N PRO A 54 -4.94 8.75 4.86
CA PRO A 54 -4.84 10.16 5.20
C PRO A 54 -4.56 10.97 3.91
N GLU A 55 -5.39 11.96 3.65
CA GLU A 55 -5.27 12.84 2.49
C GLU A 55 -4.60 14.16 2.85
N ALA A 56 -4.96 14.73 4.01
CA ALA A 56 -4.42 15.96 4.52
C ALA A 56 -4.20 15.91 6.02
N LEU A 57 -3.34 16.80 6.53
CA LEU A 57 -3.09 17.01 7.96
C LEU A 57 -3.47 18.45 8.30
N SER A 58 -4.56 18.66 9.06
CA SER A 58 -5.10 19.99 9.33
C SER A 58 -4.21 20.87 10.20
N THR A 59 -3.21 20.28 10.87
CA THR A 59 -2.25 21.02 11.72
C THR A 59 -0.99 21.49 10.98
N ALA A 60 -0.84 21.15 9.70
CA ALA A 60 0.28 21.55 8.88
C ALA A 60 -0.19 22.34 7.66
N THR A 61 0.53 23.37 7.28
CA THR A 61 0.29 24.12 6.04
C THR A 61 0.86 23.38 4.84
N ASP A 62 0.34 23.66 3.66
CA ASP A 62 0.86 23.11 2.39
C ASP A 62 2.35 23.42 2.20
N ASP A 63 2.78 24.63 2.57
CA ASP A 63 4.19 25.05 2.51
C ASP A 63 5.07 24.21 3.45
N GLU A 64 4.63 23.97 4.69
CA GLU A 64 5.38 23.14 5.64
C GLU A 64 5.50 21.70 5.11
N MET A 65 4.44 21.12 4.59
CA MET A 65 4.46 19.77 4.02
C MET A 65 5.33 19.71 2.75
N TYR A 66 5.23 20.71 1.87
CA TYR A 66 6.06 20.80 0.67
C TYR A 66 7.54 20.85 1.00
N TRP A 67 7.94 21.75 1.94
CA TRP A 67 9.35 21.89 2.31
C TRP A 67 9.86 20.69 3.12
N ALA A 68 9.02 20.04 3.93
CA ALA A 68 9.39 18.82 4.63
C ALA A 68 9.82 17.72 3.64
N VAL A 69 9.05 17.47 2.60
CA VAL A 69 9.40 16.45 1.60
C VAL A 69 10.59 16.83 0.72
N ARG A 70 10.89 18.14 0.60
CA ARG A 70 11.99 18.63 -0.23
C ARG A 70 13.33 18.70 0.52
N THR A 71 13.30 18.88 1.82
CA THR A 71 14.51 19.14 2.62
C THR A 71 14.76 18.10 3.72
N ASN A 72 13.77 17.27 4.00
CA ASN A 72 13.81 16.30 5.08
C ASN A 72 13.24 14.95 4.62
N VAL A 73 12.38 14.35 5.42
CA VAL A 73 11.65 13.12 5.12
C VAL A 73 10.25 13.23 5.68
N ILE A 74 9.28 12.72 4.93
CA ILE A 74 7.93 12.46 5.44
C ILE A 74 7.65 10.96 5.44
N PHE A 75 6.89 10.53 6.42
CA PHE A 75 6.34 9.19 6.52
C PHE A 75 4.82 9.30 6.46
N ARG A 76 4.19 8.54 5.58
CA ARG A 76 2.73 8.50 5.47
C ARG A 76 2.24 7.09 5.15
N HIS A 77 1.06 6.79 5.60
CA HIS A 77 0.34 5.60 5.17
C HIS A 77 -0.38 5.88 3.86
N THR A 78 -0.40 4.88 3.01
CA THR A 78 -1.03 4.97 1.68
C THR A 78 -2.07 3.85 1.52
N GLY A 79 -2.92 3.97 0.52
CA GLY A 79 -4.04 3.05 0.30
C GLY A 79 -3.78 2.00 -0.77
N GLU A 80 -2.59 1.93 -1.36
CA GLU A 80 -2.25 0.90 -2.34
C GLU A 80 -2.52 -0.48 -1.76
N LEU A 81 -3.10 -1.34 -2.58
CA LEU A 81 -3.44 -2.71 -2.21
C LEU A 81 -2.50 -3.68 -2.91
N PRO A 82 -1.52 -4.25 -2.20
CA PRO A 82 -0.74 -5.36 -2.74
C PRO A 82 -1.61 -6.60 -2.94
N ILE A 83 -1.50 -7.20 -4.12
CA ILE A 83 -2.06 -8.51 -4.44
C ILE A 83 -0.89 -9.44 -4.69
N GLU A 84 -0.88 -10.59 -4.03
CA GLU A 84 0.12 -11.62 -4.28
C GLU A 84 -0.36 -12.56 -5.39
N ILE A 85 0.54 -12.80 -6.35
CA ILE A 85 0.40 -13.74 -7.44
C ILE A 85 1.61 -14.67 -7.38
N CYS A 86 1.39 -15.95 -7.14
CA CYS A 86 2.46 -16.93 -7.06
C CYS A 86 2.08 -18.26 -7.72
N GLY A 87 3.11 -18.98 -8.16
CA GLY A 87 2.99 -20.27 -8.82
C GLY A 87 3.73 -20.33 -10.15
N PRO A 88 3.87 -21.53 -10.73
CA PRO A 88 4.65 -21.74 -11.95
C PRO A 88 4.22 -20.88 -13.14
N ASP A 89 2.93 -20.56 -13.23
CA ASP A 89 2.37 -19.76 -14.31
C ASP A 89 2.15 -18.28 -13.96
N ALA A 90 2.66 -17.82 -12.80
CA ALA A 90 2.47 -16.43 -12.34
C ALA A 90 3.06 -15.43 -13.36
N GLU A 91 4.27 -15.64 -13.85
CA GLU A 91 4.90 -14.79 -14.86
C GLU A 91 4.09 -14.76 -16.16
N THR A 92 3.56 -15.90 -16.58
CA THR A 92 2.71 -16.03 -17.79
C THR A 92 1.44 -15.22 -17.65
N LEU A 93 0.72 -15.36 -16.53
CA LEU A 93 -0.48 -14.59 -16.24
C LEU A 93 -0.18 -13.09 -16.27
N LEU A 94 0.82 -12.65 -15.51
CA LEU A 94 1.18 -11.23 -15.38
C LEU A 94 1.63 -10.63 -16.72
N ASN A 95 2.39 -11.38 -17.52
CA ASN A 95 2.83 -10.91 -18.83
C ASN A 95 1.67 -10.81 -19.86
N LYS A 96 0.59 -11.54 -19.65
CA LYS A 96 -0.66 -11.41 -20.42
C LYS A 96 -1.45 -10.15 -20.03
N MET A 97 -1.34 -9.73 -18.77
CA MET A 97 -2.18 -8.68 -18.18
C MET A 97 -1.56 -7.28 -18.24
N PHE A 98 -0.24 -7.20 -18.27
CA PHE A 98 0.49 -5.94 -18.19
C PHE A 98 1.11 -5.50 -19.52
N THR A 99 1.26 -4.20 -19.68
CA THR A 99 1.78 -3.61 -20.93
C THR A 99 3.29 -3.75 -21.07
N ARG A 100 4.04 -3.89 -19.95
CA ARG A 100 5.48 -4.10 -19.98
C ARG A 100 5.81 -5.58 -19.82
N ASN A 101 6.86 -6.02 -20.50
CA ASN A 101 7.34 -7.40 -20.44
C ASN A 101 7.82 -7.77 -19.02
N VAL A 102 7.03 -8.58 -18.33
CA VAL A 102 7.29 -9.03 -16.95
C VAL A 102 8.49 -9.97 -16.88
N THR A 103 8.79 -10.73 -17.94
CA THR A 103 9.95 -11.66 -17.96
C THR A 103 11.30 -10.94 -17.80
N LYS A 104 11.34 -9.62 -18.02
CA LYS A 104 12.53 -8.80 -17.82
C LYS A 104 12.73 -8.33 -16.38
N VAL A 105 11.72 -8.48 -15.54
CA VAL A 105 11.80 -8.13 -14.12
C VAL A 105 12.48 -9.26 -13.37
N LYS A 106 13.66 -9.03 -12.83
CA LYS A 106 14.41 -10.03 -12.07
C LYS A 106 13.94 -10.10 -10.62
N PRO A 107 14.09 -11.23 -9.91
CA PRO A 107 13.90 -11.28 -8.46
C PRO A 107 14.68 -10.16 -7.75
N GLY A 108 14.06 -9.54 -6.74
CA GLY A 108 14.60 -8.36 -6.06
C GLY A 108 14.45 -7.05 -6.84
N ARG A 109 13.66 -7.05 -7.92
CA ARG A 109 13.41 -5.85 -8.75
C ARG A 109 11.92 -5.54 -8.83
N CYS A 110 11.64 -4.25 -9.03
CA CYS A 110 10.30 -3.75 -9.30
C CYS A 110 10.17 -3.25 -10.75
N SER A 111 8.93 -3.10 -11.18
CA SER A 111 8.58 -2.47 -12.46
C SER A 111 7.24 -1.76 -12.34
N TYR A 112 7.16 -0.53 -12.84
CA TYR A 112 5.88 0.15 -12.96
C TYR A 112 5.07 -0.45 -14.11
N GLN A 113 3.83 -0.82 -13.84
CA GLN A 113 2.97 -1.55 -14.78
C GLN A 113 1.63 -0.86 -14.96
N PHE A 114 1.05 -1.04 -16.13
CA PHE A 114 -0.33 -0.69 -16.47
C PHE A 114 -1.10 -1.95 -16.80
N ALA A 115 -2.27 -2.13 -16.19
CA ALA A 115 -3.22 -3.15 -16.56
C ALA A 115 -4.31 -2.55 -17.45
N CYS A 116 -4.63 -3.23 -18.53
CA CYS A 116 -5.59 -2.75 -19.51
C CYS A 116 -6.70 -3.77 -19.78
N TYR A 117 -7.86 -3.27 -20.18
CA TYR A 117 -8.90 -4.06 -20.81
C TYR A 117 -8.49 -4.48 -22.23
N HIS A 118 -9.29 -5.37 -22.84
CA HIS A 118 -9.03 -5.87 -24.19
C HIS A 118 -9.09 -4.79 -25.29
N ASP A 119 -9.81 -3.71 -25.04
CA ASP A 119 -9.92 -2.56 -25.92
C ASP A 119 -8.79 -1.53 -25.73
N GLY A 120 -7.87 -1.77 -24.77
CA GLY A 120 -6.77 -0.89 -24.44
C GLY A 120 -7.11 0.16 -23.39
N GLY A 121 -8.34 0.23 -22.88
CA GLY A 121 -8.71 1.08 -21.75
C GLY A 121 -7.93 0.67 -20.49
N MET A 122 -7.41 1.64 -19.75
CA MET A 122 -6.64 1.37 -18.52
C MET A 122 -7.60 0.96 -17.39
N ILE A 123 -7.30 -0.15 -16.72
CA ILE A 123 -8.00 -0.59 -15.51
C ILE A 123 -7.41 0.14 -14.31
N THR A 124 -6.11 -0.02 -14.11
CA THR A 124 -5.33 0.63 -13.06
C THR A 124 -3.83 0.49 -13.37
N ASP A 125 -3.02 1.11 -12.55
CA ASP A 125 -1.57 1.03 -12.60
C ASP A 125 -1.01 0.66 -11.23
N GLY A 126 0.30 0.50 -11.15
CA GLY A 126 0.98 0.22 -9.90
C GLY A 126 2.39 -0.30 -10.07
N VAL A 127 2.98 -0.70 -8.96
CA VAL A 127 4.33 -1.24 -8.92
C VAL A 127 4.27 -2.75 -8.75
N LEU A 128 4.80 -3.47 -9.74
CA LEU A 128 5.01 -4.91 -9.66
C LEU A 128 6.37 -5.17 -9.02
N LEU A 129 6.38 -5.93 -7.92
CA LEU A 129 7.57 -6.40 -7.22
C LEU A 129 7.74 -7.88 -7.55
N ARG A 130 8.92 -8.30 -8.00
CA ARG A 130 9.27 -9.73 -8.12
C ARG A 130 10.07 -10.14 -6.89
N LEU A 131 9.42 -10.86 -5.98
CA LEU A 131 9.99 -11.27 -4.69
C LEU A 131 10.82 -12.55 -4.82
N ALA A 132 10.40 -13.48 -5.71
CA ALA A 132 11.09 -14.71 -6.05
C ALA A 132 10.86 -15.06 -7.53
N GLU A 133 11.35 -16.19 -7.99
CA GLU A 133 11.21 -16.60 -9.40
C GLU A 133 9.74 -16.69 -9.83
N ASP A 134 8.89 -17.20 -8.96
CA ASP A 134 7.47 -17.48 -9.17
C ASP A 134 6.54 -16.74 -8.20
N ARG A 135 7.04 -15.68 -7.53
CA ARG A 135 6.29 -14.92 -6.52
C ARG A 135 6.36 -13.43 -6.78
N PHE A 136 5.20 -12.83 -6.96
CA PHE A 136 5.05 -11.42 -7.28
C PHE A 136 4.04 -10.73 -6.37
N TRP A 137 4.27 -9.47 -6.08
CA TRP A 137 3.27 -8.55 -5.54
C TRP A 137 3.00 -7.44 -6.54
N MET A 138 1.73 -7.15 -6.77
CA MET A 138 1.30 -5.95 -7.47
C MET A 138 0.70 -4.97 -6.46
N ALA A 139 1.46 -3.94 -6.09
CA ALA A 139 0.95 -2.82 -5.30
C ALA A 139 0.16 -1.91 -6.24
N GLN A 140 -1.14 -2.18 -6.36
CA GLN A 140 -2.03 -1.49 -7.28
C GLN A 140 -2.54 -0.17 -6.69
N ALA A 141 -2.75 0.81 -7.57
CA ALA A 141 -3.58 1.96 -7.30
C ALA A 141 -5.06 1.54 -7.14
N ASP A 142 -5.96 2.49 -6.94
CA ASP A 142 -7.39 2.18 -6.82
C ASP A 142 -7.92 1.48 -8.07
N GLY A 143 -8.67 0.40 -7.89
CA GLY A 143 -9.19 -0.41 -8.99
C GLY A 143 -9.32 -1.89 -8.65
N ASP A 144 -10.07 -2.65 -9.45
CA ASP A 144 -10.33 -4.07 -9.24
C ASP A 144 -9.49 -4.97 -10.16
N LEU A 145 -8.20 -5.07 -9.87
CA LEU A 145 -7.36 -6.07 -10.53
C LEU A 145 -7.56 -7.48 -9.98
N PHE A 146 -8.02 -7.62 -8.74
CA PHE A 146 -8.16 -8.92 -8.10
C PHE A 146 -9.13 -9.82 -8.87
N SER A 147 -10.31 -9.30 -9.19
CA SER A 147 -11.29 -10.03 -10.01
C SER A 147 -10.78 -10.26 -11.42
N TRP A 148 -10.06 -9.30 -11.98
CA TRP A 148 -9.49 -9.40 -13.32
C TRP A 148 -8.42 -10.49 -13.41
N TYR A 149 -7.54 -10.62 -12.43
CA TYR A 149 -6.58 -11.73 -12.34
C TYR A 149 -7.30 -13.08 -12.31
N LYS A 150 -8.30 -13.22 -11.43
CA LYS A 150 -9.05 -14.48 -11.31
C LYS A 150 -9.76 -14.87 -12.59
N ALA A 151 -10.31 -13.91 -13.31
CA ALA A 151 -10.97 -14.15 -14.60
C ALA A 151 -9.99 -14.63 -15.68
N HIS A 152 -8.71 -14.28 -15.60
CA HIS A 152 -7.70 -14.64 -16.60
C HIS A 152 -6.79 -15.80 -16.18
N ALA A 153 -6.97 -16.33 -14.99
CA ALA A 153 -6.16 -17.42 -14.43
C ALA A 153 -6.66 -18.82 -14.80
N GLU A 154 -7.77 -18.93 -15.54
CA GLU A 154 -8.31 -20.23 -15.92
C GLU A 154 -7.27 -21.06 -16.68
N GLY A 155 -7.05 -22.29 -16.21
CA GLY A 155 -6.09 -23.23 -16.80
C GLY A 155 -4.63 -22.96 -16.44
N LEU A 156 -4.32 -21.99 -15.59
CA LEU A 156 -2.99 -21.67 -15.12
C LEU A 156 -2.78 -22.15 -13.66
N ASP A 157 -1.58 -22.64 -13.39
CA ASP A 157 -1.17 -23.03 -12.03
C ASP A 157 -0.66 -21.79 -11.27
N VAL A 158 -1.61 -21.03 -10.74
CA VAL A 158 -1.35 -19.80 -9.97
C VAL A 158 -2.26 -19.70 -8.75
N THR A 159 -1.72 -19.14 -7.69
CA THR A 159 -2.47 -18.68 -6.51
C THR A 159 -2.51 -17.16 -6.50
N ILE A 160 -3.71 -16.59 -6.30
CA ILE A 160 -3.95 -15.14 -6.26
C ILE A 160 -4.68 -14.83 -4.97
N HIS A 161 -4.09 -14.01 -4.11
CA HIS A 161 -4.70 -13.63 -2.84
C HIS A 161 -4.26 -12.24 -2.37
N ASP A 162 -5.04 -11.65 -1.45
CA ASP A 162 -4.64 -10.47 -0.68
C ASP A 162 -3.74 -10.92 0.48
N PRO A 163 -2.47 -10.53 0.52
CA PRO A 163 -1.56 -10.88 1.63
C PRO A 163 -1.88 -10.11 2.93
N ASN A 164 -2.91 -9.25 2.92
CA ASN A 164 -3.33 -8.41 4.04
C ASN A 164 -2.20 -7.54 4.60
N VAL A 165 -1.40 -6.98 3.72
CA VAL A 165 -0.32 -6.05 4.07
C VAL A 165 -0.74 -4.60 3.85
N TRP A 166 -0.04 -3.70 4.52
CA TRP A 166 -0.28 -2.27 4.48
C TRP A 166 0.94 -1.56 3.91
N VAL A 167 0.70 -0.57 3.08
CA VAL A 167 1.76 0.20 2.44
C VAL A 167 1.98 1.50 3.18
N SER A 168 3.24 1.78 3.46
CA SER A 168 3.69 3.08 3.97
C SER A 168 4.73 3.65 3.02
N GLN A 169 4.76 4.96 2.93
CA GLN A 169 5.65 5.70 2.06
C GLN A 169 6.64 6.52 2.90
N VAL A 170 7.93 6.36 2.63
CA VAL A 170 8.99 7.19 3.20
C VAL A 170 9.58 8.01 2.06
N GLN A 171 9.39 9.32 2.10
CA GLN A 171 9.69 10.19 0.96
C GLN A 171 10.46 11.44 1.39
N GLY A 172 11.50 11.76 0.63
CA GLY A 172 12.35 12.93 0.85
C GLY A 172 13.84 12.59 0.81
N PRO A 173 14.75 13.60 0.80
CA PRO A 173 16.17 13.39 0.63
C PRO A 173 16.83 12.59 1.78
N LYS A 174 16.21 12.55 2.96
CA LYS A 174 16.71 11.78 4.12
C LYS A 174 16.03 10.41 4.28
N SER A 175 15.29 9.91 3.27
CA SER A 175 14.56 8.65 3.37
C SER A 175 15.46 7.46 3.67
N LEU A 176 16.63 7.36 3.00
CA LEU A 176 17.57 6.26 3.23
C LEU A 176 18.27 6.35 4.58
N GLU A 177 18.52 7.57 5.09
CA GLU A 177 19.06 7.82 6.42
C GLU A 177 18.07 7.29 7.48
N LEU A 178 16.80 7.72 7.42
CA LEU A 178 15.75 7.23 8.31
C LEU A 178 15.60 5.70 8.25
N LEU A 179 15.53 5.12 7.05
CA LEU A 179 15.39 3.68 6.92
C LEU A 179 16.58 2.94 7.54
N SER A 180 17.80 3.46 7.40
CA SER A 180 18.99 2.85 8.00
C SER A 180 18.99 2.88 9.52
N GLU A 181 18.25 3.80 10.15
CA GLU A 181 18.11 3.88 11.61
C GLU A 181 17.05 2.91 12.16
N VAL A 182 16.06 2.52 11.35
CA VAL A 182 14.91 1.71 11.81
C VAL A 182 14.95 0.26 11.33
N ILE A 183 15.79 -0.05 10.37
CA ILE A 183 15.97 -1.41 9.84
C ILE A 183 16.96 -2.17 10.76
N ASP A 184 16.56 -3.35 11.22
CA ASP A 184 17.41 -4.22 12.05
C ASP A 184 18.50 -4.92 11.24
N ASP A 185 18.23 -5.17 9.97
CA ASP A 185 19.16 -5.83 9.04
C ASP A 185 20.08 -4.81 8.37
N ALA A 186 21.20 -5.31 7.84
CA ALA A 186 22.05 -4.48 6.98
C ALA A 186 21.28 -4.08 5.72
N LYS A 187 21.18 -2.79 5.48
CA LYS A 187 20.56 -2.27 4.25
C LYS A 187 21.28 -2.85 3.01
N PRO A 188 20.54 -3.39 2.04
CA PRO A 188 21.16 -3.86 0.80
C PRO A 188 21.97 -2.75 0.11
N GLU A 189 23.22 -3.02 -0.24
CA GLU A 189 24.09 -2.08 -0.94
C GLU A 189 24.64 -2.72 -2.24
N PRO A 190 24.56 -2.05 -3.39
CA PRO A 190 23.83 -0.80 -3.62
C PRO A 190 22.31 -1.02 -3.68
N PHE A 191 21.51 -0.10 -3.11
CA PHE A 191 20.07 -0.08 -3.27
C PHE A 191 19.69 0.92 -4.37
N ARG A 192 19.26 0.40 -5.51
CA ARG A 192 19.03 1.19 -6.73
C ARG A 192 17.56 1.49 -6.93
N TYR A 193 17.27 2.42 -7.80
CA TYR A 193 15.91 2.68 -8.26
C TYR A 193 15.23 1.40 -8.74
N PHE A 194 14.05 1.13 -8.20
CA PHE A 194 13.29 -0.11 -8.40
C PHE A 194 13.98 -1.40 -7.90
N ASP A 195 14.86 -1.33 -6.92
CA ASP A 195 15.22 -2.50 -6.12
C ASP A 195 14.16 -2.74 -5.06
N CYS A 196 13.96 -3.99 -4.67
CA CYS A 196 13.18 -4.38 -3.50
C CYS A 196 13.91 -5.45 -2.70
N ALA A 197 13.73 -5.42 -1.39
CA ALA A 197 14.31 -6.38 -0.48
C ALA A 197 13.41 -6.56 0.74
N ASP A 198 13.43 -7.76 1.31
CA ASP A 198 12.86 -8.02 2.62
C ASP A 198 13.81 -7.49 3.69
N VAL A 199 13.27 -6.74 4.65
CA VAL A 199 14.01 -6.23 5.81
C VAL A 199 13.16 -6.33 7.05
N SER A 200 13.81 -6.48 8.21
CA SER A 200 13.15 -6.50 9.51
C SER A 200 13.17 -5.09 10.12
N ILE A 201 12.05 -4.68 10.66
CA ILE A 201 11.91 -3.40 11.38
C ILE A 201 11.29 -3.71 12.75
N CYS A 202 12.06 -3.51 13.82
CA CYS A 202 11.62 -3.77 15.19
C CYS A 202 10.79 -2.59 15.76
N LEU A 203 9.70 -2.23 15.12
CA LEU A 203 8.82 -1.15 15.58
C LEU A 203 7.69 -1.60 16.51
N LEU A 204 7.48 -2.90 16.73
CA LEU A 204 6.23 -3.41 17.32
C LEU A 204 6.32 -3.85 18.77
N TYR A 205 7.47 -3.74 19.44
CA TYR A 205 7.64 -4.21 20.84
C TYR A 205 7.33 -3.19 21.92
N THR A 206 6.86 -1.99 21.60
CA THR A 206 6.66 -0.93 22.60
C THR A 206 5.19 -0.77 23.07
N SER A 207 4.26 -1.55 22.56
CA SER A 207 2.87 -1.56 23.06
C SER A 207 2.45 -2.99 23.39
N PRO A 208 2.14 -3.31 24.68
CA PRO A 208 1.55 -4.60 24.99
C PRO A 208 0.24 -4.75 24.23
N SER A 209 0.08 -5.87 23.55
CA SER A 209 -1.17 -6.24 22.88
C SER A 209 -2.31 -6.19 23.90
N PRO A 210 -3.52 -5.71 23.52
CA PRO A 210 -4.69 -5.81 24.37
C PRO A 210 -5.04 -7.23 24.81
N ARG A 211 -4.44 -8.25 24.17
CA ARG A 211 -4.56 -9.68 24.53
C ARG A 211 -3.64 -10.10 25.67
N ASP A 212 -2.61 -9.33 25.99
CA ASP A 212 -1.65 -9.65 27.05
C ASP A 212 -2.06 -9.10 28.43
N ARG A 213 -3.24 -8.51 28.53
CA ARG A 213 -3.88 -8.16 29.79
C ARG A 213 -4.86 -9.28 30.18
N GLY A 214 -4.30 -10.35 30.70
CA GLY A 214 -5.05 -11.39 31.39
C GLY A 214 -5.73 -10.88 32.66
#